data_d2c1bf8cbffaa6331aa0390c2c6d5ef7
#
_entry.id   d2c1bf8cbffaa6331aa0390c2c6d5ef7
#
_cell.length_a   1.000
_cell.length_b   1.000
_cell.length_c   1.000
_cell.angle_alpha   90.00
_cell.angle_beta   90.00
_cell.angle_gamma   90.00
#
_symmetry.space_group_name_H-M   'P 1'
#
loop_
_entity.id
_entity.type
_entity.pdbx_description
1 polymer ?
#
loop_
_entity_poly.entity_id
_entity_poly.type
_entity_poly.pdbx_seq_one_letter_code
_entity_poly.pdbx_strand_id
1 'polypeptide(L)'
;MKVNLLSPDIYEIEDFINIEQTDKILEYARSLDESDWWHEEQKDTFFYGKQKLGKLPEIFDDVNEKVQNLFSNLLYVGDIALQRYVEGEPMQTHRDYWIKDADFYIRYGIVIYYNDDYLGGEIEYPELGIVHKPKARSLVLHGGNILHGPSKVLGDKTRYFSTAFVSGSIEKPVILNKNVFGDVELHDGSNYP
;
A
#
# COMPACT_ATOMS: atom_id res chain seq x y z
N MET A 1 11.83 8.91 -10.19
CA MET A 1 11.47 7.67 -9.48
C MET A 1 12.76 7.01 -9.01
N LYS A 2 12.89 6.74 -7.73
CA LYS A 2 14.06 6.10 -7.10
C LYS A 2 13.56 4.93 -6.27
N VAL A 3 14.17 3.74 -6.44
CA VAL A 3 13.84 2.55 -5.66
C VAL A 3 14.86 2.42 -4.53
N ASN A 4 14.37 2.31 -3.31
CA ASN A 4 15.14 2.05 -2.11
C ASN A 4 14.76 0.66 -1.58
N LEU A 5 15.74 -0.19 -1.33
CA LEU A 5 15.55 -1.45 -0.64
C LEU A 5 15.64 -1.19 0.87
N LEU A 6 14.54 -1.35 1.60
CA LEU A 6 14.49 -1.19 3.05
C LEU A 6 14.89 -2.48 3.78
N SER A 7 14.52 -3.63 3.21
CA SER A 7 14.87 -4.98 3.64
C SER A 7 14.56 -5.93 2.48
N PRO A 8 15.04 -7.18 2.47
CA PRO A 8 14.54 -8.17 1.53
C PRO A 8 13.02 -8.14 1.48
N ASP A 9 12.45 -8.07 0.27
CA ASP A 9 11.01 -7.99 -0.01
C ASP A 9 10.26 -6.75 0.54
N ILE A 10 11.01 -5.68 0.91
CA ILE A 10 10.42 -4.38 1.26
C ILE A 10 11.10 -3.29 0.45
N TYR A 11 10.33 -2.64 -0.42
CA TYR A 11 10.82 -1.62 -1.32
C TYR A 11 10.03 -0.32 -1.13
N GLU A 12 10.72 0.82 -1.13
CA GLU A 12 10.11 2.12 -1.30
C GLU A 12 10.44 2.67 -2.67
N ILE A 13 9.44 3.16 -3.38
CA ILE A 13 9.61 3.85 -4.66
C ILE A 13 9.26 5.32 -4.45
N GLU A 14 10.28 6.16 -4.37
CA GLU A 14 10.11 7.62 -4.26
C GLU A 14 9.64 8.21 -5.61
N ASP A 15 8.83 9.27 -5.54
CA ASP A 15 8.23 9.95 -6.70
C ASP A 15 7.50 8.96 -7.67
N PHE A 16 6.81 8.00 -7.09
CA PHE A 16 5.99 7.02 -7.82
C PHE A 16 4.86 7.70 -8.60
N ILE A 17 4.22 8.67 -7.98
CA ILE A 17 3.23 9.55 -8.61
C ILE A 17 3.77 10.98 -8.66
N ASN A 18 3.38 11.74 -9.66
CA ASN A 18 3.80 13.13 -9.81
C ASN A 18 2.96 14.07 -8.94
N ILE A 19 3.41 15.33 -8.83
CA ILE A 19 2.75 16.35 -7.99
C ILE A 19 1.32 16.59 -8.47
N GLU A 20 1.11 16.77 -9.78
CA GLU A 20 -0.22 17.05 -10.33
C GLU A 20 -1.23 15.92 -10.05
N GLN A 21 -0.82 14.67 -10.19
CA GLN A 21 -1.66 13.51 -9.84
C GLN A 21 -1.96 13.48 -8.35
N THR A 22 -0.98 13.76 -7.52
CA THR A 22 -1.14 13.79 -6.06
C THR A 22 -2.13 14.86 -5.64
N ASP A 23 -1.99 16.08 -6.19
CA ASP A 23 -2.86 17.21 -5.86
C ASP A 23 -4.32 16.91 -6.24
N LYS A 24 -4.56 16.35 -7.42
CA LYS A 24 -5.90 15.94 -7.86
C LYS A 24 -6.52 14.88 -6.94
N ILE A 25 -5.72 13.89 -6.53
CA ILE A 25 -6.19 12.84 -5.64
C ILE A 25 -6.51 13.39 -4.24
N LEU A 26 -5.64 14.27 -3.72
CA LEU A 26 -5.87 14.92 -2.42
C LEU A 26 -7.07 15.86 -2.45
N GLU A 27 -7.25 16.64 -3.53
CA GLU A 27 -8.43 17.49 -3.73
C GLU A 27 -9.70 16.62 -3.72
N TYR A 28 -9.71 15.54 -4.49
CA TYR A 28 -10.82 14.61 -4.51
C TYR A 28 -11.08 14.00 -3.12
N ALA A 29 -10.05 13.46 -2.46
CA ALA A 29 -10.19 12.84 -1.14
C ALA A 29 -10.73 13.81 -0.07
N ARG A 30 -10.33 15.08 -0.14
CA ARG A 30 -10.77 16.14 0.77
C ARG A 30 -12.17 16.68 0.44
N SER A 31 -12.65 16.48 -0.78
CA SER A 31 -14.01 16.87 -1.21
C SER A 31 -15.09 15.87 -0.78
N LEU A 32 -14.69 14.67 -0.34
CA LEU A 32 -15.62 13.64 0.10
C LEU A 32 -16.19 13.97 1.48
N ASP A 33 -17.51 13.83 1.61
CA ASP A 33 -18.19 13.95 2.88
C ASP A 33 -17.90 12.75 3.81
N GLU A 34 -18.13 12.92 5.10
CA GLU A 34 -17.94 11.83 6.08
C GLU A 34 -18.76 10.59 5.72
N SER A 35 -19.94 10.78 5.15
CA SER A 35 -20.81 9.69 4.68
C SER A 35 -20.28 8.92 3.48
N ASP A 36 -19.30 9.45 2.74
CA ASP A 36 -18.66 8.78 1.62
C ASP A 36 -17.57 7.78 2.06
N TRP A 37 -17.19 7.85 3.32
CA TRP A 37 -16.20 6.97 3.90
C TRP A 37 -16.88 5.82 4.63
N TRP A 38 -16.36 4.62 4.41
CA TRP A 38 -16.76 3.43 5.15
C TRP A 38 -15.81 3.23 6.34
N HIS A 39 -16.39 3.15 7.53
CA HIS A 39 -15.65 2.89 8.75
C HIS A 39 -15.85 1.43 9.13
N GLU A 40 -14.79 0.67 9.17
CA GLU A 40 -14.80 -0.68 9.71
C GLU A 40 -14.38 -0.60 11.17
N GLU A 41 -15.34 -0.84 12.07
CA GLU A 41 -15.03 -1.16 13.44
C GLU A 41 -14.63 -2.63 13.49
N GLN A 42 -13.35 -2.92 13.49
CA GLN A 42 -12.92 -4.23 13.94
C GLN A 42 -12.93 -4.24 15.48
N LYS A 43 -13.26 -5.38 16.06
CA LYS A 43 -13.61 -5.59 17.48
C LYS A 43 -12.62 -5.04 18.51
N ASP A 44 -11.45 -4.60 18.12
CA ASP A 44 -10.36 -4.18 18.98
C ASP A 44 -9.68 -2.88 18.51
N THR A 45 -10.45 -1.81 18.26
CA THR A 45 -9.92 -0.46 18.45
C THR A 45 -9.25 0.27 17.29
N PHE A 46 -9.59 0.12 16.02
CA PHE A 46 -9.09 1.10 15.05
C PHE A 46 -10.15 1.58 14.07
N PHE A 47 -10.04 2.87 13.70
CA PHE A 47 -10.84 3.47 12.66
C PHE A 47 -9.97 3.70 11.42
N TYR A 48 -10.37 3.14 10.30
CA TYR A 48 -9.88 3.60 9.02
C TYR A 48 -11.05 3.88 8.09
N GLY A 49 -10.96 4.99 7.33
CA GLY A 49 -11.96 5.30 6.32
C GLY A 49 -11.52 4.77 4.97
N LYS A 50 -12.34 3.94 4.36
CA LYS A 50 -12.26 3.62 2.92
C LYS A 50 -13.39 4.33 2.22
N GLN A 51 -13.13 4.86 1.03
CA GLN A 51 -14.20 5.35 0.20
C GLN A 51 -15.23 4.24 -0.07
N LYS A 52 -16.52 4.54 0.10
CA LYS A 52 -17.60 3.60 -0.22
C LYS A 52 -17.53 3.18 -1.68
N LEU A 53 -17.78 1.89 -1.91
CA LEU A 53 -17.65 1.23 -3.18
C LEU A 53 -18.37 1.97 -4.31
N GLY A 54 -17.61 2.43 -5.25
CA GLY A 54 -17.93 2.93 -6.55
C GLY A 54 -16.67 2.81 -7.39
N LYS A 55 -16.77 2.96 -8.71
CA LYS A 55 -15.58 3.07 -9.54
C LYS A 55 -14.82 4.31 -9.04
N LEU A 56 -13.55 4.15 -8.66
CA LEU A 56 -12.69 5.27 -8.39
C LEU A 56 -12.67 6.20 -9.61
N PRO A 57 -12.58 7.53 -9.41
CA PRO A 57 -12.45 8.47 -10.52
C PRO A 57 -11.31 8.12 -11.47
N GLU A 58 -11.42 8.54 -12.73
CA GLU A 58 -10.40 8.31 -13.77
C GLU A 58 -8.99 8.80 -13.38
N ILE A 59 -8.88 9.72 -12.41
CA ILE A 59 -7.58 10.14 -11.85
C ILE A 59 -6.77 9.00 -11.26
N PHE A 60 -7.39 7.87 -10.94
CA PHE A 60 -6.73 6.67 -10.45
C PHE A 60 -6.33 5.69 -11.56
N ASP A 61 -6.81 5.86 -12.79
CA ASP A 61 -6.51 4.95 -13.90
C ASP A 61 -5.00 4.93 -14.20
N ASP A 62 -4.34 6.10 -14.23
CA ASP A 62 -2.89 6.21 -14.39
C ASP A 62 -2.11 5.56 -13.22
N VAL A 63 -2.65 5.66 -12.00
CA VAL A 63 -2.03 5.04 -10.81
C VAL A 63 -2.13 3.53 -10.91
N ASN A 64 -3.29 3.00 -11.34
CA ASN A 64 -3.49 1.58 -11.60
C ASN A 64 -2.52 1.05 -12.65
N GLU A 65 -2.36 1.75 -13.77
CA GLU A 65 -1.42 1.38 -14.83
C GLU A 65 0.02 1.35 -14.32
N LYS A 66 0.43 2.37 -13.55
CA LYS A 66 1.76 2.41 -12.94
C LYS A 66 2.00 1.25 -11.98
N VAL A 67 1.00 0.90 -11.15
CA VAL A 67 1.10 -0.26 -10.25
C VAL A 67 1.25 -1.55 -11.05
N GLN A 68 0.48 -1.72 -12.11
CA GLN A 68 0.61 -2.89 -12.99
C GLN A 68 2.00 -3.00 -13.60
N ASN A 69 2.59 -1.88 -14.01
CA ASN A 69 3.91 -1.84 -14.61
C ASN A 69 5.07 -2.17 -13.64
N LEU A 70 4.81 -2.28 -12.34
CA LEU A 70 5.79 -2.79 -11.37
C LEU A 70 6.11 -4.27 -11.57
N PHE A 71 5.30 -5.00 -12.31
CA PHE A 71 5.40 -6.44 -12.46
C PHE A 71 5.56 -6.84 -13.93
N SER A 72 6.39 -7.85 -14.20
CA SER A 72 6.63 -8.36 -15.55
C SER A 72 5.63 -9.42 -16.00
N ASN A 73 4.99 -10.10 -15.04
CA ASN A 73 4.03 -11.18 -15.29
C ASN A 73 2.81 -11.02 -14.39
N LEU A 74 2.02 -10.01 -14.67
CA LEU A 74 0.86 -9.72 -13.86
C LEU A 74 -0.14 -10.88 -13.91
N LEU A 75 -0.49 -11.41 -12.74
CA LEU A 75 -1.57 -12.37 -12.60
C LEU A 75 -2.85 -11.69 -12.13
N TYR A 76 -2.78 -10.88 -11.11
CA TYR A 76 -3.89 -10.10 -10.61
C TYR A 76 -3.39 -9.00 -9.67
N VAL A 77 -3.74 -7.76 -9.97
CA VAL A 77 -3.69 -6.66 -9.01
C VAL A 77 -5.12 -6.34 -8.63
N GLY A 78 -5.41 -6.40 -7.34
CA GLY A 78 -6.71 -5.97 -6.82
C GLY A 78 -6.94 -4.48 -7.05
N ASP A 79 -8.20 -4.07 -7.02
CA ASP A 79 -8.57 -2.67 -7.15
C ASP A 79 -7.88 -1.82 -6.09
N ILE A 80 -7.38 -0.66 -6.51
CA ILE A 80 -6.83 0.33 -5.58
C ILE A 80 -7.96 0.88 -4.72
N ALA A 81 -7.79 0.82 -3.40
CA ALA A 81 -8.73 1.38 -2.44
C ALA A 81 -8.16 2.70 -1.87
N LEU A 82 -8.88 3.81 -2.05
CA LEU A 82 -8.56 5.06 -1.38
C LEU A 82 -8.93 4.96 0.10
N GLN A 83 -7.98 5.32 0.96
CA GLN A 83 -8.12 5.23 2.41
C GLN A 83 -7.64 6.52 3.08
N ARG A 84 -8.11 6.73 4.30
CA ARG A 84 -7.61 7.77 5.20
C ARG A 84 -7.49 7.26 6.62
N TYR A 85 -6.51 7.76 7.34
CA TYR A 85 -6.43 7.66 8.79
C TYR A 85 -6.48 9.06 9.39
N VAL A 86 -7.35 9.22 10.37
CA VAL A 86 -7.40 10.38 11.26
C VAL A 86 -6.70 10.04 12.58
N GLU A 87 -6.60 11.00 13.51
CA GLU A 87 -6.15 10.71 14.85
C GLU A 87 -6.98 9.58 15.47
N GLY A 88 -6.33 8.60 16.02
CA GLY A 88 -7.00 7.43 16.62
C GLY A 88 -6.09 6.21 16.67
N GLU A 89 -6.66 5.08 17.08
CA GLU A 89 -5.94 3.82 17.11
C GLU A 89 -5.66 3.33 15.68
N PRO A 90 -4.45 2.86 15.39
CA PRO A 90 -4.10 2.36 14.08
C PRO A 90 -4.66 0.94 13.86
N MET A 91 -4.64 0.51 12.61
CA MET A 91 -4.82 -0.90 12.27
C MET A 91 -3.78 -1.74 13.01
N GLN A 92 -4.21 -2.87 13.59
CA GLN A 92 -3.29 -3.79 14.24
C GLN A 92 -2.25 -4.33 13.27
N THR A 93 -1.08 -4.69 13.79
CA THR A 93 -0.06 -5.42 13.03
C THR A 93 -0.62 -6.72 12.50
N HIS A 94 -0.41 -6.96 11.21
CA HIS A 94 -0.94 -8.12 10.51
C HIS A 94 -0.01 -8.56 9.38
N ARG A 95 -0.37 -9.65 8.74
CA ARG A 95 0.21 -10.10 7.47
C ARG A 95 -0.90 -10.07 6.43
N ASP A 96 -0.59 -9.61 5.24
CA ASP A 96 -1.54 -9.61 4.12
C ASP A 96 -1.78 -11.01 3.56
N TYR A 97 -0.90 -11.94 3.93
CA TYR A 97 -0.94 -13.31 3.49
C TYR A 97 -2.27 -13.96 3.88
N TRP A 98 -3.08 -14.28 2.87
CA TRP A 98 -4.35 -14.94 3.06
C TRP A 98 -4.43 -16.15 2.15
N ILE A 99 -4.46 -17.34 2.75
CA ILE A 99 -4.75 -18.59 2.04
C ILE A 99 -6.26 -18.72 2.01
N LYS A 100 -6.87 -18.33 0.89
CA LYS A 100 -8.29 -18.62 0.66
C LYS A 100 -8.46 -20.03 0.08
N ASP A 101 -7.53 -20.40 -0.80
CA ASP A 101 -7.33 -21.73 -1.38
C ASP A 101 -5.84 -21.94 -1.55
N ALA A 102 -5.37 -23.18 -1.45
CA ALA A 102 -3.94 -23.52 -1.47
C ALA A 102 -3.16 -23.02 -2.71
N ASP A 103 -3.85 -22.57 -3.74
CA ASP A 103 -3.28 -22.17 -5.02
C ASP A 103 -3.23 -20.65 -5.26
N PHE A 104 -3.84 -19.84 -4.38
CA PHE A 104 -3.93 -18.39 -4.57
C PHE A 104 -3.69 -17.63 -3.26
N TYR A 105 -2.67 -16.77 -3.22
CA TYR A 105 -2.29 -16.00 -2.05
C TYR A 105 -1.75 -14.61 -2.41
N ILE A 106 -1.81 -13.69 -1.46
CA ILE A 106 -1.25 -12.36 -1.61
C ILE A 106 0.27 -12.46 -1.54
N ARG A 107 0.92 -12.09 -2.63
CA ARG A 107 2.39 -12.03 -2.75
C ARG A 107 2.93 -10.73 -2.21
N TYR A 108 2.29 -9.62 -2.56
CA TYR A 108 2.72 -8.30 -2.15
C TYR A 108 1.53 -7.46 -1.72
N GLY A 109 1.72 -6.73 -0.62
CA GLY A 109 0.94 -5.56 -0.25
C GLY A 109 1.56 -4.30 -0.84
N ILE A 110 0.73 -3.38 -1.27
CA ILE A 110 1.12 -2.08 -1.84
C ILE A 110 0.43 -0.99 -1.05
N VAL A 111 1.19 0.03 -0.65
CA VAL A 111 0.66 1.24 -0.04
C VAL A 111 1.21 2.45 -0.78
N ILE A 112 0.33 3.30 -1.31
CA ILE A 112 0.69 4.53 -2.01
C ILE A 112 0.33 5.71 -1.11
N TYR A 113 1.28 6.58 -0.83
CA TYR A 113 1.12 7.70 0.09
C TYR A 113 0.95 9.02 -0.66
N TYR A 114 -0.14 9.74 -0.36
CA TYR A 114 -0.44 10.99 -1.03
C TYR A 114 0.06 12.23 -0.29
N ASN A 115 0.20 12.14 1.04
CA ASN A 115 0.75 13.22 1.87
C ASN A 115 1.67 12.67 2.95
N ASP A 116 2.46 13.56 3.55
CA ASP A 116 3.39 13.26 4.67
C ASP A 116 3.39 14.36 5.74
N ASP A 117 2.42 15.28 5.68
CA ASP A 117 2.28 16.42 6.59
C ASP A 117 1.59 16.08 7.92
N TYR A 118 1.44 14.79 8.23
CA TYR A 118 0.90 14.26 9.48
C TYR A 118 2.02 13.77 10.42
N LEU A 119 1.72 13.72 11.73
CA LEU A 119 2.60 13.14 12.74
C LEU A 119 2.24 11.67 12.99
N GLY A 120 3.22 10.85 13.37
CA GLY A 120 3.02 9.41 13.49
C GLY A 120 2.74 8.75 12.13
N GLY A 121 1.97 7.67 12.13
CA GLY A 121 1.56 6.99 10.90
C GLY A 121 2.72 6.38 10.10
N GLU A 122 3.84 6.07 10.75
CA GLU A 122 4.91 5.26 10.19
C GLU A 122 4.36 3.87 9.81
N ILE A 123 5.00 3.19 8.88
CA ILE A 123 4.82 1.77 8.70
C ILE A 123 5.89 1.02 9.51
N GLU A 124 5.45 0.09 10.34
CA GLU A 124 6.30 -0.68 11.22
C GLU A 124 6.38 -2.12 10.75
N TYR A 125 7.59 -2.69 10.81
CA TYR A 125 7.89 -4.09 10.56
C TYR A 125 8.55 -4.69 11.80
N PRO A 126 7.76 -5.11 12.82
CA PRO A 126 8.28 -5.43 14.14
C PRO A 126 9.31 -6.56 14.16
N GLU A 127 9.14 -7.59 13.33
CA GLU A 127 10.06 -8.72 13.24
C GLU A 127 11.42 -8.33 12.65
N LEU A 128 11.48 -7.23 11.90
CA LEU A 128 12.68 -6.71 11.27
C LEU A 128 13.28 -5.53 12.02
N GLY A 129 12.58 -5.02 13.04
CA GLY A 129 12.98 -3.81 13.77
C GLY A 129 12.99 -2.55 12.92
N ILE A 130 12.19 -2.50 11.86
CA ILE A 130 12.12 -1.37 10.94
C ILE A 130 10.91 -0.51 11.29
N VAL A 131 11.13 0.79 11.42
CA VAL A 131 10.10 1.83 11.47
C VAL A 131 10.39 2.82 10.35
N HIS A 132 9.48 2.93 9.39
CA HIS A 132 9.68 3.73 8.19
C HIS A 132 8.59 4.80 8.06
N LYS A 133 9.00 6.06 7.88
CA LYS A 133 8.12 7.19 7.57
C LYS A 133 8.09 7.40 6.06
N PRO A 134 7.03 6.95 5.37
CA PRO A 134 6.93 7.16 3.94
C PRO A 134 6.76 8.63 3.59
N LYS A 135 7.33 9.04 2.46
CA LYS A 135 7.16 10.38 1.92
C LYS A 135 5.89 10.48 1.08
N ALA A 136 5.38 11.70 0.96
CA ALA A 136 4.35 11.98 -0.04
C ALA A 136 4.82 11.53 -1.43
N ARG A 137 3.90 11.02 -2.23
CA ARG A 137 4.12 10.50 -3.60
C ARG A 137 4.94 9.21 -3.67
N SER A 138 5.28 8.60 -2.55
CA SER A 138 5.96 7.31 -2.56
C SER A 138 4.98 6.13 -2.57
N LEU A 139 5.50 4.99 -2.98
CA LEU A 139 4.85 3.70 -2.86
C LEU A 139 5.74 2.79 -2.02
N VAL A 140 5.17 2.10 -1.07
CA VAL A 140 5.82 0.99 -0.37
C VAL A 140 5.23 -0.31 -0.86
N LEU A 141 6.10 -1.23 -1.28
CA LEU A 141 5.79 -2.60 -1.66
C LEU A 141 6.43 -3.52 -0.62
N HIS A 142 5.66 -4.43 -0.04
CA HIS A 142 6.18 -5.43 0.89
C HIS A 142 5.58 -6.81 0.65
N GLY A 143 6.36 -7.85 0.96
CA GLY A 143 5.92 -9.23 0.87
C GLY A 143 4.70 -9.49 1.76
N GLY A 144 3.70 -10.21 1.23
CA GLY A 144 2.42 -10.43 1.93
C GLY A 144 2.55 -11.18 3.26
N ASN A 145 3.63 -11.96 3.45
CA ASN A 145 3.90 -12.68 4.70
C ASN A 145 4.68 -11.85 5.73
N ILE A 146 5.08 -10.62 5.42
CA ILE A 146 5.83 -9.77 6.33
C ILE A 146 4.85 -9.16 7.34
N LEU A 147 5.12 -9.37 8.63
CA LEU A 147 4.35 -8.75 9.70
C LEU A 147 4.57 -7.24 9.68
N HIS A 148 3.51 -6.49 9.50
CA HIS A 148 3.56 -5.03 9.41
C HIS A 148 2.28 -4.37 9.95
N GLY A 149 2.34 -3.08 10.16
CA GLY A 149 1.19 -2.27 10.54
C GLY A 149 1.55 -0.80 10.59
N PRO A 150 0.57 0.10 10.54
CA PRO A 150 0.80 1.52 10.74
C PRO A 150 0.93 1.85 12.23
N SER A 151 1.80 2.79 12.58
CA SER A 151 1.71 3.45 13.88
C SER A 151 0.55 4.46 13.89
N LYS A 152 0.21 4.90 15.10
CA LYS A 152 -0.88 5.86 15.32
C LYS A 152 -0.63 7.18 14.61
N VAL A 153 -1.64 7.70 13.92
CA VAL A 153 -1.64 9.08 13.41
C VAL A 153 -1.98 10.02 14.58
N LEU A 154 -1.20 11.08 14.73
CA LEU A 154 -1.29 12.03 15.83
C LEU A 154 -1.69 13.41 15.34
N GLY A 155 -2.47 14.13 16.16
CA GLY A 155 -2.88 15.50 15.89
C GLY A 155 -4.03 15.60 14.88
N ASP A 156 -4.19 16.78 14.29
CA ASP A 156 -5.35 17.16 13.46
C ASP A 156 -5.20 16.84 11.98
N LYS A 157 -4.07 16.30 11.56
CA LYS A 157 -3.78 16.01 10.16
C LYS A 157 -4.21 14.60 9.77
N THR A 158 -4.82 14.48 8.61
CA THR A 158 -5.26 13.22 8.04
C THR A 158 -4.17 12.62 7.15
N ARG A 159 -3.87 11.35 7.32
CA ARG A 159 -3.05 10.56 6.40
C ARG A 159 -3.93 10.02 5.29
N TYR A 160 -3.64 10.39 4.03
CA TYR A 160 -4.29 9.87 2.83
C TYR A 160 -3.38 8.90 2.10
N PHE A 161 -3.91 7.75 1.74
CA PHE A 161 -3.16 6.70 1.07
C PHE A 161 -4.08 5.78 0.28
N SER A 162 -3.51 4.94 -0.56
CA SER A 162 -4.22 3.83 -1.20
C SER A 162 -3.51 2.53 -0.94
N THR A 163 -4.28 1.44 -0.91
CA THR A 163 -3.76 0.09 -0.84
C THR A 163 -4.20 -0.73 -2.05
N ALA A 164 -3.37 -1.67 -2.44
CA ALA A 164 -3.68 -2.71 -3.40
C ALA A 164 -2.95 -4.01 -3.01
N PHE A 165 -3.43 -5.14 -3.51
CA PHE A 165 -2.82 -6.43 -3.26
C PHE A 165 -2.49 -7.10 -4.58
N VAL A 166 -1.31 -7.70 -4.64
CA VAL A 166 -0.87 -8.49 -5.78
C VAL A 166 -0.91 -9.95 -5.41
N SER A 167 -1.72 -10.71 -6.13
CA SER A 167 -1.91 -12.12 -5.89
C SER A 167 -1.20 -12.97 -6.95
N GLY A 168 -0.74 -14.12 -6.54
CA GLY A 168 -0.11 -15.10 -7.39
C GLY A 168 -0.40 -16.52 -6.92
N SER A 169 0.00 -17.51 -7.71
CA SER A 169 -0.03 -18.92 -7.33
C SER A 169 1.38 -19.46 -7.15
N ILE A 170 1.49 -20.64 -6.53
CA ILE A 170 2.78 -21.34 -6.37
C ILE A 170 3.40 -21.63 -7.76
N GLU A 171 2.57 -21.98 -8.74
CA GLU A 171 3.03 -22.31 -10.09
C GLU A 171 3.39 -21.08 -10.92
N LYS A 172 2.87 -19.90 -10.55
CA LYS A 172 3.08 -18.65 -11.29
C LYS A 172 3.50 -17.54 -10.31
N PRO A 173 4.80 -17.48 -9.97
CA PRO A 173 5.32 -16.46 -9.08
C PRO A 173 5.13 -15.07 -9.71
N VAL A 174 4.89 -14.07 -8.88
CA VAL A 174 4.88 -12.68 -9.30
C VAL A 174 6.32 -12.21 -9.49
N ILE A 175 6.63 -11.65 -10.65
CA ILE A 175 7.98 -11.20 -11.01
C ILE A 175 7.99 -9.68 -11.07
N LEU A 176 8.84 -9.05 -10.24
CA LEU A 176 9.06 -7.62 -10.27
C LEU A 176 9.71 -7.20 -11.61
N ASN A 177 9.27 -6.06 -12.14
CA ASN A 177 9.76 -5.56 -13.42
C ASN A 177 11.19 -4.99 -13.27
N LYS A 178 12.19 -5.66 -13.85
CA LYS A 178 13.59 -5.23 -13.82
C LYS A 178 13.82 -3.83 -14.37
N ASN A 179 12.99 -3.36 -15.30
CA ASN A 179 13.11 -2.00 -15.82
C ASN A 179 12.75 -0.93 -14.78
N VAL A 180 11.97 -1.31 -13.76
CA VAL A 180 11.59 -0.42 -12.65
C VAL A 180 12.57 -0.55 -11.49
N PHE A 181 12.89 -1.78 -11.11
CA PHE A 181 13.68 -2.09 -9.92
C PHE A 181 15.19 -2.14 -10.20
N GLY A 182 15.62 -2.12 -11.49
CA GLY A 182 17.04 -2.13 -11.86
C GLY A 182 17.75 -3.40 -11.37
N ASP A 183 19.00 -3.20 -10.89
CA ASP A 183 19.84 -4.25 -10.32
C ASP A 183 19.58 -4.51 -8.82
N VAL A 184 18.47 -4.01 -8.28
CA VAL A 184 18.06 -4.38 -6.93
C VAL A 184 17.87 -5.89 -6.92
N GLU A 185 18.47 -6.57 -5.95
CA GLU A 185 18.33 -8.01 -5.79
C GLU A 185 16.85 -8.33 -5.55
N LEU A 186 16.23 -8.89 -6.57
CA LEU A 186 14.83 -9.24 -6.54
C LEU A 186 14.71 -10.64 -5.96
N HIS A 187 14.19 -10.74 -4.76
CA HIS A 187 13.77 -12.02 -4.23
C HIS A 187 12.52 -12.45 -4.98
N ASP A 188 12.56 -13.61 -5.60
CA ASP A 188 11.48 -14.14 -6.44
C ASP A 188 10.24 -14.58 -5.66
N GLY A 189 10.22 -14.32 -4.36
CA GLY A 189 9.13 -14.73 -3.47
C GLY A 189 8.99 -16.23 -3.32
N SER A 190 9.95 -17.02 -3.84
CA SER A 190 9.91 -18.49 -3.76
C SER A 190 10.28 -19.05 -2.39
N ASN A 191 10.77 -18.20 -1.47
CA ASN A 191 11.19 -18.59 -0.12
C ASN A 191 10.05 -18.53 0.92
N TYR A 192 8.81 -18.67 0.49
CA TYR A 192 7.69 -18.80 1.40
C TYR A 192 7.38 -20.26 1.63
N PRO A 193 7.36 -20.70 2.90
CA PRO A 193 6.98 -22.06 3.25
C PRO A 193 5.54 -22.36 2.90
#